data_e2d8668367ede84032d66a09f568cb5a
#
_entry.id   e2d8668367ede84032d66a09f568cb5a
#
_cell.length_a   1.000
_cell.length_b   1.000
_cell.length_c   1.000
_cell.angle_alpha   90.00
_cell.angle_beta   90.00
_cell.angle_gamma   90.00
#
_symmetry.space_group_name_H-M   'P 1'
#
loop_
_entity.id
_entity.type
_entity.pdbx_description
1 polymer ?
#
loop_
_entity_poly.entity_id
_entity_poly.type
_entity_poly.pdbx_seq_one_letter_code
_entity_poly.pdbx_strand_id
1 'polypeptide(L)'
;MFDNLSGRLEAIYKKLKGRGVLKEADVDEALREIRVALIEADVSLPVIKDFIEEVRVQAVGKEVLKSLTPGHQMVKIVNDHLTHLLGEEFIDIQNASKPPTIILMAGL
;
A
#
# COMPACT_ATOMS: atom_id res chain seq x y z
N MET A 1 12.63 7.01 -7.99
CA MET A 1 11.67 7.45 -6.97
C MET A 1 10.91 6.28 -6.35
N PHE A 2 10.23 5.46 -7.14
CA PHE A 2 9.50 4.28 -6.63
C PHE A 2 10.37 3.10 -6.22
N ASP A 3 11.62 3.03 -6.65
CA ASP A 3 12.55 1.94 -6.29
C ASP A 3 12.82 1.88 -4.79
N ASN A 4 12.93 3.04 -4.12
CA ASN A 4 13.09 3.09 -2.66
C ASN A 4 11.84 2.64 -1.92
N LEU A 5 10.65 3.05 -2.38
CA LEU A 5 9.38 2.62 -1.79
C LEU A 5 9.17 1.12 -1.98
N SER A 6 9.34 0.63 -3.22
CA SER A 6 9.20 -0.80 -3.54
C SER A 6 10.17 -1.65 -2.74
N GLY A 7 11.44 -1.26 -2.67
CA GLY A 7 12.44 -2.00 -1.89
C GLY A 7 12.14 -2.03 -0.39
N ARG A 8 11.64 -0.94 0.17
CA ARG A 8 11.23 -0.90 1.58
C ARG A 8 10.00 -1.75 1.86
N LEU A 9 8.98 -1.66 1.01
CA LEU A 9 7.78 -2.51 1.14
C LEU A 9 8.14 -3.99 1.00
N GLU A 10 9.02 -4.34 0.05
CA GLU A 10 9.48 -5.72 -0.14
C GLU A 10 10.22 -6.25 1.10
N ALA A 11 11.08 -5.44 1.72
CA ALA A 11 11.76 -5.79 2.97
C ALA A 11 10.77 -6.03 4.12
N ILE A 12 9.77 -5.16 4.27
CA ILE A 12 8.70 -5.31 5.26
C ILE A 12 7.89 -6.59 4.99
N TYR A 13 7.53 -6.84 3.75
CA TYR A 13 6.77 -8.03 3.34
C TYR A 13 7.54 -9.32 3.61
N LYS A 14 8.84 -9.34 3.32
CA LYS A 14 9.70 -10.47 3.61
C LYS A 14 9.76 -10.77 5.11
N LYS A 15 9.89 -9.73 5.93
CA LYS A 15 9.87 -9.83 7.40
C LYS A 15 8.54 -10.40 7.90
N LEU A 16 7.41 -9.92 7.38
CA LEU A 16 6.07 -10.40 7.72
C LEU A 16 5.83 -11.85 7.30
N LYS A 17 6.19 -12.21 6.08
CA LYS A 17 6.03 -13.57 5.55
C LYS A 17 6.85 -14.60 6.31
N GLY A 18 7.97 -14.21 6.90
CA GLY A 18 8.80 -15.07 7.72
C GLY A 18 8.23 -15.38 9.12
N ARG A 19 7.17 -14.68 9.54
CA ARG A 19 6.54 -14.91 10.85
C ARG A 19 5.41 -15.93 10.76
N GLY A 20 5.50 -16.99 11.58
CA GLY A 20 4.44 -18.00 11.69
C GLY A 20 3.23 -17.54 12.51
N VAL A 21 3.42 -16.55 13.39
CA VAL A 21 2.38 -15.94 14.24
C VAL A 21 2.51 -14.43 14.17
N LEU A 22 1.39 -13.74 14.03
CA LEU A 22 1.28 -12.29 14.12
C LEU A 22 0.41 -11.91 15.32
N LYS A 23 0.93 -10.96 16.12
CA LYS A 23 0.19 -10.27 17.19
C LYS A 23 -0.15 -8.86 16.72
N GLU A 24 -1.10 -8.20 17.38
CA GLU A 24 -1.42 -6.81 17.08
C GLU A 24 -0.19 -5.89 17.15
N ALA A 25 0.72 -6.13 18.10
CA ALA A 25 1.97 -5.37 18.20
C ALA A 25 2.86 -5.51 16.96
N ASP A 26 2.89 -6.69 16.33
CA ASP A 26 3.64 -6.94 15.10
C ASP A 26 2.99 -6.21 13.90
N VAL A 27 1.66 -6.17 13.86
CA VAL A 27 0.90 -5.40 12.87
C VAL A 27 1.19 -3.91 13.01
N ASP A 28 1.14 -3.39 14.22
CA ASP A 28 1.40 -1.97 14.51
C ASP A 28 2.84 -1.57 14.17
N GLU A 29 3.81 -2.44 14.42
CA GLU A 29 5.22 -2.23 14.03
C GLU A 29 5.35 -2.15 12.50
N ALA A 30 4.79 -3.12 11.78
CA ALA A 30 4.85 -3.13 10.33
C ALA A 30 4.14 -1.92 9.70
N LEU A 31 3.00 -1.51 10.23
CA LEU A 31 2.29 -0.31 9.78
C LEU A 31 3.07 0.97 10.02
N ARG A 32 3.84 1.04 11.11
CA ARG A 32 4.78 2.16 11.34
C ARG A 32 5.86 2.22 10.28
N GLU A 33 6.47 1.08 9.93
CA GLU A 33 7.48 1.01 8.88
C GLU A 33 6.89 1.40 7.51
N ILE A 34 5.69 0.93 7.19
CA ILE A 34 4.96 1.29 5.95
C ILE A 34 4.66 2.79 5.92
N ARG A 35 4.20 3.36 7.02
CA ARG A 35 3.95 4.80 7.15
C ARG A 35 5.21 5.62 6.83
N VAL A 36 6.35 5.26 7.40
CA VAL A 36 7.63 5.94 7.13
C VAL A 36 7.99 5.85 5.65
N ALA A 37 7.85 4.66 5.05
CA ALA A 37 8.13 4.46 3.63
C ALA A 37 7.24 5.34 2.73
N LEU A 38 5.96 5.47 3.05
CA LEU A 38 5.02 6.33 2.32
C LEU A 38 5.33 7.83 2.48
N ILE A 39 5.73 8.26 3.69
CA ILE A 39 6.17 9.66 3.92
C ILE A 39 7.40 9.98 3.08
N GLU A 40 8.39 9.09 3.05
CA GLU A 40 9.59 9.27 2.25
C GLU A 40 9.34 9.22 0.73
N ALA A 41 8.24 8.61 0.31
CA ALA A 41 7.77 8.63 -1.07
C ALA A 41 6.89 9.87 -1.40
N ASP A 42 6.86 10.87 -0.51
CA ASP A 42 6.08 12.12 -0.65
C ASP A 42 4.55 11.93 -0.75
N VAL A 43 4.03 10.85 -0.20
CA VAL A 43 2.58 10.67 -0.07
C VAL A 43 2.04 11.64 0.99
N SER A 44 0.89 12.26 0.72
CA SER A 44 0.30 13.24 1.64
C SER A 44 -0.12 12.60 2.98
N LEU A 45 0.08 13.31 4.09
CA LEU A 45 -0.21 12.79 5.43
C LEU A 45 -1.66 12.35 5.65
N PRO A 46 -2.69 13.09 5.18
CA PRO A 46 -4.07 12.64 5.31
C PRO A 46 -4.32 11.30 4.61
N VAL A 47 -3.79 11.10 3.41
CA VAL A 47 -3.91 9.85 2.64
C VAL A 47 -3.23 8.70 3.39
N ILE A 48 -2.02 8.93 3.93
CA ILE A 48 -1.30 7.93 4.71
C ILE A 48 -2.11 7.54 5.96
N LYS A 49 -2.68 8.52 6.66
CA LYS A 49 -3.47 8.27 7.87
C LYS A 49 -4.66 7.36 7.58
N ASP A 50 -5.45 7.70 6.59
CA ASP A 50 -6.64 6.93 6.21
C ASP A 50 -6.25 5.51 5.77
N PHE A 51 -5.21 5.38 4.94
CA PHE A 51 -4.67 4.10 4.49
C PHE A 51 -4.23 3.21 5.67
N ILE A 52 -3.44 3.74 6.61
CA ILE A 52 -2.94 2.99 7.77
C ILE A 52 -4.10 2.53 8.66
N GLU A 53 -5.11 3.39 8.86
CA GLU A 53 -6.28 3.05 9.67
C GLU A 53 -7.12 1.94 9.05
N GLU A 54 -7.40 2.01 7.75
CA GLU A 54 -8.15 1.00 7.01
C GLU A 54 -7.42 -0.36 6.99
N VAL A 55 -6.13 -0.36 6.70
CA VAL A 55 -5.31 -1.58 6.72
C VAL A 55 -5.27 -2.18 8.12
N ARG A 56 -5.10 -1.35 9.16
CA ARG A 56 -5.05 -1.82 10.55
C ARG A 56 -6.32 -2.55 10.95
N VAL A 57 -7.47 -1.98 10.67
CA VAL A 57 -8.78 -2.58 11.01
C VAL A 57 -8.90 -3.98 10.45
N GLN A 58 -8.48 -4.21 9.21
CA GLN A 58 -8.53 -5.53 8.60
C GLN A 58 -7.42 -6.47 9.12
N ALA A 59 -6.20 -5.95 9.29
CA ALA A 59 -5.04 -6.75 9.66
C ALA A 59 -5.11 -7.29 11.11
N VAL A 60 -5.77 -6.58 12.03
CA VAL A 60 -5.98 -7.06 13.41
C VAL A 60 -7.20 -7.95 13.58
N GLY A 61 -7.93 -8.22 12.50
CA GLY A 61 -9.07 -9.13 12.51
C GLY A 61 -8.68 -10.55 12.95
N LYS A 62 -9.56 -11.20 13.69
CA LYS A 62 -9.32 -12.56 14.20
C LYS A 62 -9.02 -13.57 13.10
N GLU A 63 -9.61 -13.41 11.93
CA GLU A 63 -9.39 -14.27 10.77
C GLU A 63 -7.94 -14.19 10.28
N VAL A 64 -7.35 -13.00 10.29
CA VAL A 64 -5.97 -12.77 9.88
C VAL A 64 -4.99 -13.28 10.93
N LEU A 65 -5.15 -12.86 12.18
CA LEU A 65 -4.21 -13.20 13.27
C LEU A 65 -4.22 -14.70 13.60
N LYS A 66 -5.34 -15.39 13.42
CA LYS A 66 -5.48 -16.83 13.63
C LYS A 66 -5.23 -17.68 12.37
N SER A 67 -4.95 -17.04 11.25
CA SER A 67 -4.62 -17.74 10.00
C SER A 67 -3.35 -18.58 10.15
N LEU A 68 -3.25 -19.64 9.35
CA LEU A 68 -1.99 -20.40 9.21
C LEU A 68 -0.90 -19.61 8.49
N THR A 69 -1.27 -18.56 7.76
CA THR A 69 -0.36 -17.69 6.99
C THR A 69 -0.66 -16.21 7.27
N PRO A 70 -0.57 -15.73 8.53
CA PRO A 70 -0.99 -14.38 8.88
C PRO A 70 -0.16 -13.29 8.19
N GLY A 71 1.15 -13.51 8.02
CA GLY A 71 2.02 -12.58 7.30
C GLY A 71 1.63 -12.41 5.83
N HIS A 72 1.28 -13.48 5.14
CA HIS A 72 0.79 -13.43 3.75
C HIS A 72 -0.57 -12.72 3.66
N GLN A 73 -1.46 -12.96 4.63
CA GLN A 73 -2.75 -12.28 4.70
C GLN A 73 -2.57 -10.77 4.87
N MET A 74 -1.68 -10.34 5.75
CA MET A 74 -1.39 -8.93 5.94
C MET A 74 -0.79 -8.29 4.68
N VAL A 75 0.15 -8.95 4.01
CA VAL A 75 0.72 -8.47 2.74
C VAL A 75 -0.37 -8.30 1.70
N LYS A 76 -1.29 -9.26 1.58
CA LYS A 76 -2.43 -9.16 0.67
C LYS A 76 -3.30 -7.95 0.99
N ILE A 77 -3.65 -7.72 2.25
CA ILE A 77 -4.46 -6.57 2.67
C ILE A 77 -3.77 -5.26 2.29
N VAL A 78 -2.48 -5.10 2.58
CA VAL A 78 -1.71 -3.90 2.21
C VAL A 78 -1.72 -3.71 0.70
N ASN A 79 -1.49 -4.77 -0.07
CA ASN A 79 -1.47 -4.70 -1.53
C ASN A 79 -2.83 -4.32 -2.12
N ASP A 80 -3.91 -4.90 -1.61
CA ASP A 80 -5.27 -4.59 -2.06
C ASP A 80 -5.62 -3.12 -1.80
N HIS A 81 -5.29 -2.59 -0.61
CA HIS A 81 -5.49 -1.18 -0.28
C HIS A 81 -4.62 -0.23 -1.10
N LEU A 82 -3.36 -0.58 -1.39
CA LEU A 82 -2.50 0.21 -2.28
C LEU A 82 -3.05 0.23 -3.70
N THR A 83 -3.52 -0.91 -4.21
CA THR A 83 -4.14 -1.00 -5.54
C THR A 83 -5.39 -0.12 -5.62
N HIS A 84 -6.24 -0.17 -4.61
CA HIS A 84 -7.43 0.69 -4.53
C HIS A 84 -7.07 2.18 -4.49
N LEU A 85 -6.06 2.55 -3.70
CA LEU A 85 -5.57 3.93 -3.59
C LEU A 85 -5.02 4.47 -4.91
N LEU A 86 -4.36 3.64 -5.72
CA LEU A 86 -3.80 4.00 -7.01
C LEU A 86 -4.82 3.97 -8.16
N GLY A 87 -6.00 3.39 -7.92
CA GLY A 87 -7.04 3.17 -8.92
C GLY A 87 -7.07 1.74 -9.44
N GLU A 88 -8.25 1.15 -9.47
CA GLU A 88 -8.44 -0.26 -9.84
C GLU A 88 -8.50 -0.48 -11.36
N GLU A 89 -8.84 0.56 -12.11
CA GLU A 89 -9.03 0.47 -13.55
C GLU A 89 -7.97 1.26 -14.32
N PHE A 90 -7.45 0.64 -15.36
CA PHE A 90 -6.62 1.35 -16.33
C PHE A 90 -7.51 2.22 -17.22
N ILE A 91 -7.24 3.53 -17.22
CA ILE A 91 -7.91 4.49 -18.10
C ILE A 91 -6.88 4.99 -19.12
N ASP A 92 -7.13 4.71 -20.39
CA ASP A 92 -6.28 5.17 -21.48
C ASP A 92 -6.48 6.66 -21.77
N ILE A 93 -5.52 7.25 -22.48
CA ILE A 93 -5.58 8.64 -22.94
C ILE A 93 -6.76 8.79 -23.90
N GLN A 94 -7.66 9.70 -23.58
CA GLN A 94 -8.80 10.01 -24.43
C GLN A 94 -8.44 11.06 -25.47
N ASN A 95 -8.63 10.74 -26.72
CA ASN A 95 -8.44 11.68 -27.81
C ASN A 95 -9.59 12.70 -27.84
N ALA A 96 -9.25 13.94 -28.23
CA ALA A 96 -10.26 14.97 -28.44
C ALA A 96 -11.23 14.57 -29.57
N SER A 97 -12.50 14.93 -29.42
CA SER A 97 -13.52 14.69 -30.47
C SER A 97 -13.25 15.44 -31.77
N LYS A 98 -12.47 16.53 -31.67
CA LYS A 98 -11.97 17.31 -32.81
C LYS A 98 -10.46 17.51 -32.66
N PRO A 99 -9.65 17.20 -33.69
CA PRO A 99 -8.22 17.43 -33.62
C PRO A 99 -7.85 18.91 -33.48
N PRO A 100 -6.72 19.25 -32.83
CA PRO A 100 -5.74 18.32 -32.25
C PRO A 100 -6.10 17.87 -30.82
N THR A 101 -5.57 16.71 -30.40
CA THR A 101 -5.53 16.32 -28.99
C THR A 101 -4.32 16.99 -28.35
N ILE A 102 -4.55 17.79 -27.30
CA ILE A 102 -3.49 18.50 -26.58
C ILE A 102 -3.24 17.83 -25.26
N ILE A 103 -1.99 17.42 -25.01
CA ILE A 103 -1.55 16.76 -23.77
C ILE A 103 -0.49 17.64 -23.12
N LEU A 104 -0.76 18.10 -21.88
CA LEU A 104 0.19 18.83 -21.07
C LEU A 104 0.91 17.85 -20.12
N MET A 105 2.20 17.67 -20.33
CA MET A 105 3.06 16.92 -19.41
C MET A 105 3.59 17.87 -18.34
N ALA A 106 3.23 17.62 -17.07
CA ALA A 106 3.67 18.41 -15.94
C ALA A 106 4.35 17.54 -14.88
N GLY A 107 5.40 18.06 -14.29
CA GLY A 107 6.16 17.34 -13.25
C GLY A 107 7.64 17.74 -13.24
N LEU A 108 8.39 17.01 -12.46
CA LEU A 108 9.86 17.19 -12.34
C LEU A 108 10.63 16.15 -13.13
#